data_0d515a99b8392cfff1df1bbb4f6cc018
#
_entry.id   0d515a99b8392cfff1df1bbb4f6cc018
#
_cell.length_a   1.000
_cell.length_b   1.000
_cell.length_c   1.000
_cell.angle_alpha   90.00
_cell.angle_beta   90.00
_cell.angle_gamma   90.00
#
_symmetry.space_group_name_H-M   'P 1'
#
loop_
_entity.id
_entity.type
_entity.pdbx_description
1 polymer ?
#
loop_
_entity_poly.entity_id
_entity_poly.type
_entity_poly.pdbx_seq_one_letter_code
_entity_poly.pdbx_strand_id
1 'polypeptide(L)'
;MCCLNNGHFPGFPVAPRRAHAHDPGMIRDKSVKDKPRLPKGLPKGVIALAPPSFRRERALIKRGVWPVAGCDEAGRGPLAGPVVAAAVILDPKRIPKGMDDSKRLTAERREELFEEICATASFSVAFASPARIDRDNILRASLWALRRAVQSLPEAPRHVFVDGRDKLDVACDCDAVIG
;
A
#
# COMPACT_ATOMS: atom_id res chain seq x y z
N MET A 1 21.07 -25.46 -22.71
CA MET A 1 22.32 -24.74 -22.39
C MET A 1 21.91 -23.31 -22.01
N CYS A 2 21.85 -23.08 -20.70
CA CYS A 2 21.34 -21.86 -20.09
C CYS A 2 22.42 -20.80 -20.02
N CYS A 3 22.09 -19.54 -20.28
CA CYS A 3 22.86 -18.40 -19.82
C CYS A 3 21.99 -17.57 -18.90
N LEU A 4 22.27 -17.69 -17.61
CA LEU A 4 21.83 -16.81 -16.53
C LEU A 4 22.53 -15.46 -16.71
N ASN A 5 21.75 -14.39 -16.94
CA ASN A 5 22.27 -13.04 -16.86
C ASN A 5 21.79 -12.43 -15.53
N ASN A 6 22.72 -12.38 -14.58
CA ASN A 6 22.61 -11.62 -13.34
C ASN A 6 22.56 -10.12 -13.64
N GLY A 7 21.37 -9.55 -13.71
CA GLY A 7 21.18 -8.10 -13.78
C GLY A 7 21.43 -7.47 -12.41
N HIS A 8 22.64 -6.95 -12.25
CA HIS A 8 23.03 -6.12 -11.11
C HIS A 8 22.32 -4.76 -11.25
N PHE A 9 21.33 -4.49 -10.39
CA PHE A 9 20.77 -3.15 -10.26
C PHE A 9 21.74 -2.28 -9.46
N PRO A 10 22.17 -1.12 -9.98
CA PRO A 10 22.99 -0.19 -9.21
C PRO A 10 22.14 0.35 -8.04
N GLY A 11 22.68 0.20 -6.83
CA GLY A 11 22.06 0.64 -5.60
C GLY A 11 21.82 2.14 -5.57
N PHE A 12 20.63 2.52 -5.11
CA PHE A 12 20.36 3.89 -4.71
C PHE A 12 21.29 4.26 -3.55
N PRO A 13 21.91 5.47 -3.56
CA PRO A 13 22.75 5.91 -2.46
C PRO A 13 21.89 6.04 -1.19
N VAL A 14 22.21 5.22 -0.19
CA VAL A 14 21.65 5.37 1.17
C VAL A 14 22.28 6.62 1.77
N ALA A 15 21.47 7.64 2.02
CA ALA A 15 21.92 8.84 2.73
C ALA A 15 22.41 8.47 4.15
N PRO A 16 23.50 9.08 4.66
CA PRO A 16 24.02 8.74 5.98
C PRO A 16 23.02 9.13 7.07
N ARG A 17 22.74 8.18 7.96
CA ARG A 17 21.94 8.40 9.18
C ARG A 17 22.63 9.48 10.02
N ARG A 18 21.97 10.62 10.21
CA ARG A 18 22.38 11.59 11.24
C ARG A 18 22.10 10.98 12.61
N ALA A 19 23.16 10.79 13.38
CA ALA A 19 23.09 10.43 14.78
C ALA A 19 22.41 11.59 15.55
N HIS A 20 21.22 11.37 16.08
CA HIS A 20 20.60 12.29 17.03
C HIS A 20 21.26 12.09 18.38
N ALA A 21 21.89 13.15 18.86
CA ALA A 21 22.44 13.24 20.20
C ALA A 21 21.27 13.09 21.22
N HIS A 22 21.52 12.25 22.22
CA HIS A 22 20.63 12.02 23.35
C HIS A 22 20.64 13.27 24.24
N ASP A 23 19.50 13.93 24.37
CA ASP A 23 19.25 14.96 25.37
C ASP A 23 18.54 14.31 26.58
N PRO A 24 19.19 14.25 27.77
CA PRO A 24 18.58 13.69 28.96
C PRO A 24 17.91 14.78 29.78
N GLY A 25 16.68 15.13 29.47
CA GLY A 25 15.95 16.09 30.29
C GLY A 25 14.58 16.45 29.79
N MET A 26 13.62 15.53 29.81
CA MET A 26 12.23 15.92 29.75
C MET A 26 11.37 15.10 30.71
N ILE A 27 10.84 15.84 31.67
CA ILE A 27 9.92 15.48 32.72
C ILE A 27 8.72 14.70 32.15
N ARG A 28 8.46 13.53 32.74
CA ARG A 28 7.27 12.72 32.43
C ARG A 28 6.02 13.43 32.96
N ASP A 29 5.24 14.03 32.10
CA ASP A 29 3.87 14.40 32.42
C ASP A 29 2.96 13.19 32.29
N LYS A 30 2.47 12.71 33.43
CA LYS A 30 1.48 11.64 33.55
C LYS A 30 0.10 12.31 33.60
N SER A 31 -0.47 12.62 32.44
CA SER A 31 -1.92 12.74 32.30
C SER A 31 -2.26 13.27 30.90
N VAL A 32 -2.58 12.45 29.98
CA VAL A 32 -3.73 12.66 29.07
C VAL A 32 -4.03 11.34 28.40
N LYS A 33 -5.09 10.69 28.83
CA LYS A 33 -5.77 9.65 28.06
C LYS A 33 -6.57 10.35 26.96
N ASP A 34 -5.94 10.84 25.94
CA ASP A 34 -6.64 11.33 24.76
C ASP A 34 -7.02 10.14 23.86
N LYS A 35 -8.24 9.68 24.07
CA LYS A 35 -8.96 8.97 23.01
C LYS A 35 -9.18 9.99 21.89
N PRO A 36 -8.87 9.69 20.62
CA PRO A 36 -9.16 10.58 19.51
C PRO A 36 -10.67 10.91 19.53
N ARG A 37 -11.01 12.15 19.83
CA ARG A 37 -12.40 12.64 19.74
C ARG A 37 -12.72 12.76 18.24
N LEU A 38 -13.61 11.92 17.76
CA LEU A 38 -14.25 12.12 16.47
C LEU A 38 -14.82 13.55 16.42
N PRO A 39 -14.57 14.31 15.35
CA PRO A 39 -15.14 15.65 15.20
C PRO A 39 -16.66 15.56 15.27
N LYS A 40 -17.25 16.29 16.21
CA LYS A 40 -18.70 16.43 16.33
C LYS A 40 -19.22 17.20 15.12
N GLY A 41 -20.06 16.54 14.31
CA GLY A 41 -20.82 17.19 13.26
C GLY A 41 -20.20 17.06 11.87
N LEU A 42 -20.30 15.87 11.27
CA LEU A 42 -20.19 15.74 9.82
C LEU A 42 -21.35 16.54 9.15
N PRO A 43 -21.08 17.31 8.08
CA PRO A 43 -22.14 17.94 7.29
C PRO A 43 -23.14 16.89 6.85
N LYS A 44 -24.43 17.20 6.89
CA LYS A 44 -25.49 16.31 6.40
C LYS A 44 -25.20 15.98 4.93
N GLY A 45 -24.97 14.68 4.64
CA GLY A 45 -24.65 14.19 3.28
C GLY A 45 -23.26 13.56 3.12
N VAL A 46 -22.40 13.63 4.12
CA VAL A 46 -21.12 12.92 4.09
C VAL A 46 -21.37 11.50 4.62
N ILE A 47 -21.35 10.52 3.73
CA ILE A 47 -21.33 9.10 4.10
C ILE A 47 -19.95 8.86 4.75
N ALA A 48 -19.92 8.63 6.06
CA ALA A 48 -18.70 8.18 6.73
C ALA A 48 -18.36 6.80 6.17
N LEU A 49 -17.37 6.73 5.29
CA LEU A 49 -16.83 5.45 4.82
C LEU A 49 -16.30 4.71 6.06
N ALA A 50 -16.71 3.46 6.21
CA ALA A 50 -16.19 2.61 7.28
C ALA A 50 -14.67 2.50 7.15
N PRO A 51 -13.92 2.46 8.26
CA PRO A 51 -12.48 2.29 8.20
C PRO A 51 -12.13 0.97 7.48
N PRO A 52 -10.97 0.90 6.81
CA PRO A 52 -10.51 -0.32 6.16
C PRO A 52 -10.54 -1.51 7.13
N SER A 53 -10.94 -2.67 6.64
CA SER A 53 -11.04 -3.85 7.48
C SER A 53 -10.44 -5.07 6.80
N PHE A 54 -9.70 -5.88 7.55
CA PHE A 54 -9.10 -7.15 7.09
C PHE A 54 -10.11 -8.32 7.10
N ARG A 55 -11.41 -8.04 6.86
CA ARG A 55 -12.47 -9.06 6.95
C ARG A 55 -12.51 -9.99 5.75
N ARG A 56 -12.27 -9.44 4.55
CA ARG A 56 -12.29 -10.20 3.29
C ARG A 56 -11.11 -11.17 3.25
N GLU A 57 -9.93 -10.68 3.57
CA GLU A 57 -8.70 -11.47 3.66
C GLU A 57 -8.83 -12.58 4.70
N ARG A 58 -9.33 -12.27 5.90
CA ARG A 58 -9.60 -13.28 6.93
C ARG A 58 -10.57 -14.36 6.50
N ALA A 59 -11.58 -14.02 5.71
CA ALA A 59 -12.54 -15.01 5.19
C ALA A 59 -11.87 -15.98 4.21
N LEU A 60 -10.98 -15.49 3.35
CA LEU A 60 -10.17 -16.32 2.44
C LEU A 60 -9.19 -17.20 3.21
N ILE A 61 -8.47 -16.63 4.18
CA ILE A 61 -7.52 -17.36 5.03
C ILE A 61 -8.21 -18.51 5.77
N LYS A 62 -9.40 -18.29 6.32
CA LYS A 62 -10.20 -19.36 6.95
C LYS A 62 -10.57 -20.49 5.99
N ARG A 63 -10.64 -20.23 4.70
CA ARG A 63 -10.88 -21.19 3.62
C ARG A 63 -9.60 -21.84 3.10
N GLY A 64 -8.43 -21.55 3.70
CA GLY A 64 -7.13 -22.07 3.27
C GLY A 64 -6.53 -21.35 2.05
N VAL A 65 -7.06 -20.19 1.68
CA VAL A 65 -6.51 -19.36 0.60
C VAL A 65 -5.51 -18.37 1.19
N TRP A 66 -4.23 -18.61 0.94
CA TRP A 66 -3.10 -17.78 1.37
C TRP A 66 -1.91 -18.00 0.41
N PRO A 67 -1.10 -16.99 0.04
CA PRO A 67 -1.15 -15.57 0.43
C PRO A 67 -2.28 -14.79 -0.26
N VAL A 68 -2.75 -13.72 0.38
CA VAL A 68 -3.73 -12.78 -0.16
C VAL A 68 -3.09 -11.41 -0.27
N ALA A 69 -3.09 -10.82 -1.46
CA ALA A 69 -2.55 -9.49 -1.72
C ALA A 69 -3.66 -8.45 -1.90
N GLY A 70 -3.40 -7.23 -1.46
CA GLY A 70 -4.12 -6.04 -1.86
C GLY A 70 -3.28 -5.20 -2.80
N CYS A 71 -3.87 -4.53 -3.79
CA CYS A 71 -3.15 -3.60 -4.65
C CYS A 71 -3.98 -2.37 -4.98
N ASP A 72 -3.26 -1.24 -5.12
CA ASP A 72 -3.82 0.07 -5.43
C ASP A 72 -2.80 0.91 -6.20
N GLU A 73 -3.25 2.00 -6.84
CA GLU A 73 -2.41 2.92 -7.57
C GLU A 73 -2.55 4.37 -7.12
N ALA A 74 -1.47 5.12 -7.28
CA ALA A 74 -1.41 6.56 -7.12
C ALA A 74 -0.91 7.24 -8.40
N GLY A 75 -1.23 8.53 -8.57
CA GLY A 75 -0.73 9.32 -9.71
C GLY A 75 -1.66 9.37 -10.92
N ARG A 76 -2.90 8.90 -10.84
CA ARG A 76 -3.88 9.01 -11.95
C ARG A 76 -4.47 10.41 -12.13
N GLY A 77 -4.46 11.23 -11.07
CA GLY A 77 -5.05 12.58 -11.10
C GLY A 77 -4.12 13.70 -11.58
N PRO A 78 -2.81 13.68 -11.31
CA PRO A 78 -1.88 14.71 -11.77
C PRO A 78 -1.81 14.78 -13.30
N LEU A 79 -1.63 16.01 -13.83
CA LEU A 79 -1.46 16.24 -15.28
C LEU A 79 -0.14 15.74 -15.85
N ALA A 80 0.84 15.49 -14.99
CA ALA A 80 2.17 15.00 -15.37
C ALA A 80 2.73 14.09 -14.29
N GLY A 81 3.55 13.13 -14.69
CA GLY A 81 4.21 12.18 -13.80
C GLY A 81 3.81 10.73 -14.07
N PRO A 82 4.48 9.77 -13.43
CA PRO A 82 4.18 8.36 -13.56
C PRO A 82 2.93 7.98 -12.75
N VAL A 83 2.27 6.89 -13.15
CA VAL A 83 1.40 6.13 -12.25
C VAL A 83 2.27 5.16 -11.46
N VAL A 84 2.08 5.14 -10.16
CA VAL A 84 2.76 4.25 -9.22
C VAL A 84 1.74 3.26 -8.68
N ALA A 85 1.99 1.99 -8.79
CA ALA A 85 1.15 0.93 -8.22
C ALA A 85 1.93 0.14 -7.18
N ALA A 86 1.26 -0.24 -6.11
CA ALA A 86 1.79 -1.12 -5.08
C ALA A 86 0.93 -2.36 -4.91
N ALA A 87 1.58 -3.48 -4.58
CA ALA A 87 0.93 -4.71 -4.14
C ALA A 87 1.52 -5.11 -2.79
N VAL A 88 0.67 -5.50 -1.83
CA VAL A 88 1.05 -5.78 -0.45
C VAL A 88 0.38 -7.05 0.05
N ILE A 89 1.15 -7.93 0.69
CA ILE A 89 0.67 -9.08 1.48
C ILE A 89 0.96 -8.77 2.94
N LEU A 90 -0.08 -8.45 3.71
CA LEU A 90 0.04 -8.17 5.14
C LEU A 90 0.14 -9.47 5.94
N ASP A 91 1.02 -9.52 6.94
CA ASP A 91 1.03 -10.61 7.91
C ASP A 91 -0.24 -10.57 8.78
N PRO A 92 -1.10 -11.62 8.74
CA PRO A 92 -2.35 -11.64 9.50
C PRO A 92 -2.19 -11.49 11.03
N LYS A 93 -0.98 -11.77 11.55
CA LYS A 93 -0.63 -11.66 12.97
C LYS A 93 -0.10 -10.27 13.35
N ARG A 94 0.33 -9.47 12.37
CA ARG A 94 0.99 -8.17 12.56
C ARG A 94 0.40 -7.09 11.65
N ILE A 95 -0.93 -6.98 11.67
CA ILE A 95 -1.63 -5.95 10.89
C ILE A 95 -1.40 -4.59 11.55
N PRO A 96 -0.85 -3.59 10.85
CA PRO A 96 -0.66 -2.25 11.38
C PRO A 96 -1.97 -1.64 11.88
N LYS A 97 -1.93 -1.01 13.06
CA LYS A 97 -3.12 -0.38 13.66
C LYS A 97 -3.31 1.02 13.11
N GLY A 98 -4.56 1.42 12.87
CA GLY A 98 -4.88 2.78 12.44
C GLY A 98 -4.58 3.04 10.97
N MET A 99 -4.51 1.99 10.14
CA MET A 99 -4.57 2.15 8.68
C MET A 99 -5.90 2.80 8.30
N ASP A 100 -5.83 3.77 7.41
CA ASP A 100 -6.99 4.48 6.87
C ASP A 100 -6.63 5.02 5.47
N ASP A 101 -7.60 5.63 4.78
CA ASP A 101 -7.33 6.34 3.53
C ASP A 101 -6.21 7.37 3.75
N SER A 102 -5.20 7.37 2.89
CA SER A 102 -4.03 8.25 2.98
C SER A 102 -4.40 9.74 3.04
N LYS A 103 -5.54 10.13 2.48
CA LYS A 103 -6.06 11.51 2.50
C LYS A 103 -6.61 11.91 3.89
N ARG A 104 -6.90 10.92 4.75
CA ARG A 104 -7.43 11.12 6.11
C ARG A 104 -6.34 11.08 7.17
N LEU A 105 -5.14 10.63 6.81
CA LEU A 105 -3.99 10.51 7.69
C LEU A 105 -3.09 11.75 7.60
N THR A 106 -2.48 12.14 8.71
CA THR A 106 -1.41 13.16 8.72
C THR A 106 -0.15 12.63 8.01
N ALA A 107 0.75 13.51 7.62
CA ALA A 107 2.01 13.12 6.98
C ALA A 107 2.85 12.23 7.89
N GLU A 108 2.95 12.60 9.17
CA GLU A 108 3.69 11.86 10.20
C GLU A 108 3.12 10.45 10.37
N ARG A 109 1.77 10.33 10.41
CA ARG A 109 1.12 9.03 10.57
C ARG A 109 1.30 8.15 9.35
N ARG A 110 1.32 8.72 8.14
CA ARG A 110 1.63 7.95 6.91
C ARG A 110 3.05 7.40 6.94
N GLU A 111 4.02 8.19 7.41
CA GLU A 111 5.42 7.77 7.51
C GLU A 111 5.59 6.62 8.52
N GLU A 112 5.01 6.74 9.71
CA GLU A 112 5.02 5.68 10.73
C GLU A 112 4.43 4.36 10.18
N LEU A 113 3.27 4.44 9.50
CA LEU A 113 2.63 3.27 8.89
C LEU A 113 3.44 2.69 7.75
N PHE A 114 4.10 3.53 6.96
CA PHE A 114 4.99 3.10 5.89
C PHE A 114 6.16 2.28 6.45
N GLU A 115 6.82 2.77 7.50
CA GLU A 115 7.91 2.04 8.18
C GLU A 115 7.41 0.70 8.75
N GLU A 116 6.24 0.70 9.40
CA GLU A 116 5.64 -0.52 9.97
C GLU A 116 5.30 -1.54 8.89
N ILE A 117 4.70 -1.12 7.77
CA ILE A 117 4.37 -1.98 6.62
C ILE A 117 5.66 -2.54 6.01
N CYS A 118 6.67 -1.70 5.76
CA CYS A 118 7.95 -2.14 5.20
C CYS A 118 8.66 -3.17 6.09
N ALA A 119 8.49 -3.09 7.41
CA ALA A 119 9.11 -4.01 8.37
C ALA A 119 8.33 -5.34 8.54
N THR A 120 7.03 -5.37 8.21
CA THR A 120 6.15 -6.50 8.56
C THR A 120 5.43 -7.17 7.41
N ALA A 121 5.41 -6.55 6.23
CA ALA A 121 4.69 -7.04 5.06
C ALA A 121 5.63 -7.41 3.90
N SER A 122 5.16 -8.29 3.02
CA SER A 122 5.76 -8.47 1.69
C SER A 122 5.10 -7.49 0.73
N PHE A 123 5.90 -6.70 0.01
CA PHE A 123 5.37 -5.72 -0.92
C PHE A 123 6.21 -5.58 -2.18
N SER A 124 5.63 -4.99 -3.18
CA SER A 124 6.29 -4.60 -4.42
C SER A 124 5.69 -3.31 -4.98
N VAL A 125 6.48 -2.56 -5.73
CA VAL A 125 6.07 -1.31 -6.36
C VAL A 125 6.43 -1.35 -7.84
N ALA A 126 5.53 -0.87 -8.69
CA ALA A 126 5.75 -0.74 -10.12
C ALA A 126 5.34 0.65 -10.62
N PHE A 127 5.99 1.10 -11.70
CA PHE A 127 5.78 2.42 -12.27
C PHE A 127 5.38 2.31 -13.73
N ALA A 128 4.32 3.01 -14.13
CA ALA A 128 4.03 3.29 -15.52
C ALA A 128 4.53 4.70 -15.85
N SER A 129 5.49 4.80 -16.75
CA SER A 129 6.09 6.09 -17.15
C SER A 129 5.08 6.98 -17.90
N PRO A 130 5.28 8.32 -17.94
CA PRO A 130 4.47 9.21 -18.76
C PRO A 130 4.39 8.75 -20.23
N ALA A 131 5.49 8.33 -20.83
CA ALA A 131 5.50 7.81 -22.20
C ALA A 131 4.60 6.58 -22.40
N ARG A 132 4.46 5.73 -21.37
CA ARG A 132 3.48 4.63 -21.41
C ARG A 132 2.05 5.14 -21.31
N ILE A 133 1.81 6.13 -20.45
CA ILE A 133 0.47 6.75 -20.28
C ILE A 133 0.03 7.38 -21.60
N ASP A 134 0.90 8.11 -22.29
CA ASP A 134 0.63 8.74 -23.58
C ASP A 134 0.30 7.71 -24.66
N ARG A 135 1.02 6.57 -24.68
CA ARG A 135 0.81 5.52 -25.66
C ARG A 135 -0.45 4.68 -25.41
N ASP A 136 -0.69 4.27 -24.15
CA ASP A 136 -1.66 3.24 -23.79
C ASP A 136 -2.95 3.81 -23.18
N ASN A 137 -2.99 5.07 -22.82
CA ASN A 137 -3.87 5.84 -21.94
C ASN A 137 -3.70 5.51 -20.44
N ILE A 138 -4.25 6.39 -19.58
CA ILE A 138 -4.09 6.32 -18.14
C ILE A 138 -4.66 5.04 -17.52
N LEU A 139 -5.82 4.56 -17.99
CA LEU A 139 -6.45 3.34 -17.47
C LEU A 139 -5.60 2.11 -17.75
N ARG A 140 -5.19 1.92 -19.00
CA ARG A 140 -4.36 0.76 -19.41
C ARG A 140 -2.99 0.79 -18.73
N ALA A 141 -2.40 1.98 -18.61
CA ALA A 141 -1.13 2.17 -17.92
C ALA A 141 -1.24 1.81 -16.42
N SER A 142 -2.34 2.22 -15.74
CA SER A 142 -2.63 1.85 -14.35
C SER A 142 -2.80 0.35 -14.17
N LEU A 143 -3.64 -0.29 -14.98
CA LEU A 143 -3.85 -1.74 -14.92
C LEU A 143 -2.57 -2.53 -15.19
N TRP A 144 -1.74 -2.03 -16.13
CA TRP A 144 -0.42 -2.61 -16.36
C TRP A 144 0.50 -2.49 -15.14
N ALA A 145 0.54 -1.31 -14.50
CA ALA A 145 1.37 -1.10 -13.31
C ALA A 145 0.91 -1.97 -12.13
N LEU A 146 -0.41 -2.05 -11.88
CA LEU A 146 -0.99 -2.91 -10.86
C LEU A 146 -0.63 -4.40 -11.10
N ARG A 147 -0.84 -4.89 -12.33
CA ARG A 147 -0.44 -6.26 -12.70
C ARG A 147 1.05 -6.48 -12.47
N ARG A 148 1.88 -5.51 -12.85
CA ARG A 148 3.34 -5.60 -12.69
C ARG A 148 3.73 -5.64 -11.21
N ALA A 149 3.10 -4.82 -10.36
CA ALA A 149 3.30 -4.87 -8.92
C ALA A 149 2.95 -6.26 -8.36
N VAL A 150 1.78 -6.81 -8.67
CA VAL A 150 1.39 -8.17 -8.23
C VAL A 150 2.39 -9.24 -8.68
N GLN A 151 2.84 -9.19 -9.93
CA GLN A 151 3.82 -10.14 -10.49
C GLN A 151 5.23 -10.04 -9.89
N SER A 152 5.55 -8.88 -9.28
CA SER A 152 6.86 -8.60 -8.68
C SER A 152 6.90 -8.86 -7.17
N LEU A 153 5.80 -9.33 -6.57
CA LEU A 153 5.79 -9.75 -5.17
C LEU A 153 6.81 -10.88 -4.94
N PRO A 154 7.51 -10.86 -3.80
CA PRO A 154 8.46 -11.93 -3.44
C PRO A 154 7.81 -13.31 -3.33
N GLU A 155 6.52 -13.35 -3.00
CA GLU A 155 5.70 -14.55 -2.89
C GLU A 155 4.47 -14.40 -3.78
N ALA A 156 4.19 -15.40 -4.62
CA ALA A 156 3.05 -15.37 -5.52
C ALA A 156 1.73 -15.47 -4.74
N PRO A 157 0.82 -14.48 -4.86
CA PRO A 157 -0.46 -14.53 -4.17
C PRO A 157 -1.38 -15.59 -4.78
N ARG A 158 -2.25 -16.17 -3.96
CA ARG A 158 -3.34 -17.06 -4.41
C ARG A 158 -4.64 -16.31 -4.65
N HIS A 159 -4.74 -15.09 -4.13
CA HIS A 159 -5.86 -14.19 -4.36
C HIS A 159 -5.40 -12.74 -4.30
N VAL A 160 -5.97 -11.87 -5.13
CA VAL A 160 -5.68 -10.43 -5.19
C VAL A 160 -6.97 -9.64 -5.05
N PHE A 161 -6.96 -8.66 -4.13
CA PHE A 161 -7.96 -7.60 -4.09
C PHE A 161 -7.40 -6.34 -4.76
N VAL A 162 -8.14 -5.79 -5.70
CA VAL A 162 -7.79 -4.56 -6.42
C VAL A 162 -8.75 -3.46 -6.02
N ASP A 163 -8.25 -2.29 -5.61
CA ASP A 163 -9.10 -1.14 -5.44
C ASP A 163 -9.55 -0.61 -6.81
N GLY A 164 -10.87 -0.56 -7.02
CA GLY A 164 -11.44 -0.13 -8.29
C GLY A 164 -12.49 -1.07 -8.86
N ARG A 165 -12.80 -0.88 -10.15
CA ARG A 165 -13.85 -1.64 -10.87
C ARG A 165 -13.31 -2.76 -11.75
N ASP A 166 -12.03 -2.67 -12.12
CA ASP A 166 -11.43 -3.54 -13.12
C ASP A 166 -10.64 -4.66 -12.45
N LYS A 167 -10.90 -5.90 -12.83
CA LYS A 167 -10.09 -7.05 -12.44
C LYS A 167 -8.77 -7.07 -13.20
N LEU A 168 -7.72 -7.54 -12.55
CA LEU A 168 -6.43 -7.73 -13.21
C LEU A 168 -6.35 -9.10 -13.91
N ASP A 169 -5.69 -9.11 -15.03
CA ASP A 169 -5.25 -10.35 -15.71
C ASP A 169 -3.97 -10.86 -15.02
N VAL A 170 -4.15 -11.67 -13.99
CA VAL A 170 -3.11 -12.29 -13.16
C VAL A 170 -3.34 -13.80 -13.05
N ALA A 171 -2.30 -14.55 -12.68
CA ALA A 171 -2.34 -16.02 -12.64
C ALA A 171 -3.12 -16.60 -11.44
N CYS A 172 -3.78 -15.78 -10.62
CA CYS A 172 -4.56 -16.19 -9.45
C CYS A 172 -5.95 -15.56 -9.47
N ASP A 173 -6.79 -15.94 -8.52
CA ASP A 173 -8.09 -15.31 -8.35
C ASP A 173 -7.94 -13.80 -8.05
N CYS A 174 -8.81 -12.98 -8.66
CA CYS A 174 -8.77 -11.54 -8.53
C CYS A 174 -10.17 -10.98 -8.37
N ASP A 175 -10.37 -10.17 -7.32
CA ASP A 175 -11.62 -9.46 -7.09
C ASP A 175 -11.40 -7.95 -7.02
N ALA A 176 -12.21 -7.22 -7.81
CA ALA A 176 -12.29 -5.78 -7.72
C ALA A 176 -13.13 -5.38 -6.50
N VAL A 177 -12.62 -4.42 -5.73
CA VAL A 177 -13.25 -3.91 -4.51
C VAL A 177 -13.60 -2.45 -4.74
N ILE A 178 -14.89 -2.14 -4.64
CA ILE A 178 -15.37 -0.76 -4.67
C ILE A 178 -15.63 -0.34 -3.22
N GLY A 179 -14.92 0.68 -2.75
CA GLY A 179 -15.07 1.28 -1.43
C GLY A 179 -16.29 2.16 -1.32
#